data_5c094df1919b1503dc97ebbb2948e1bf
#
_entry.id   5c094df1919b1503dc97ebbb2948e1bf
#
_cell.length_a   1.000
_cell.length_b   1.000
_cell.length_c   1.000
_cell.angle_alpha   90.00
_cell.angle_beta   90.00
_cell.angle_gamma   90.00
#
_symmetry.space_group_name_H-M   'P 1'
#
loop_
_entity.id
_entity.type
_entity.pdbx_description
1 polymer ?
#
loop_
_entity_poly.entity_id
_entity_poly.type
_entity_poly.pdbx_seq_one_letter_code
_entity_poly.pdbx_strand_id
1 'polypeptide(L)'
;MASWLSIHAPRTFDELAVPKSVRDALLSASLAPEPPHLLITGPAGVGKTTAWRLVARQMLGPGWQATTHILQARDLVRQYGAMSKFEEFLRPGGAGSADTLAGRLSLDAYDRRIITAAEGDIAPAGIEIEITPGRIPVSRLIVIEDADHLGGIRQAYLRRMMETVGSASRFILVARAPSRLIDALRSRTRMIRIPGTER
;
A
#
# COMPACT_ATOMS: atom_id res chain seq x y z
N MET A 1 8.15 -20.94 -13.66
CA MET A 1 8.25 -21.45 -12.28
C MET A 1 7.95 -20.30 -11.31
N ALA A 2 7.06 -20.49 -10.34
CA ALA A 2 6.85 -19.48 -9.30
C ALA A 2 8.11 -19.37 -8.44
N SER A 3 8.51 -18.15 -8.10
CA SER A 3 9.66 -17.91 -7.21
C SER A 3 9.38 -18.51 -5.83
N TRP A 4 10.39 -19.08 -5.18
CA TRP A 4 10.28 -19.58 -3.80
C TRP A 4 9.67 -18.52 -2.86
N LEU A 5 10.06 -17.26 -3.03
CA LEU A 5 9.50 -16.12 -2.30
C LEU A 5 7.99 -15.92 -2.53
N SER A 6 7.48 -16.22 -3.72
CA SER A 6 6.04 -16.10 -3.99
C SER A 6 5.22 -17.28 -3.44
N ILE A 7 5.84 -18.46 -3.34
CA ILE A 7 5.19 -19.67 -2.79
C ILE A 7 5.03 -19.53 -1.27
N HIS A 8 6.04 -18.97 -0.60
CA HIS A 8 6.09 -18.82 0.85
C HIS A 8 5.73 -17.41 1.36
N ALA A 9 5.20 -16.55 0.47
CA ALA A 9 4.75 -15.23 0.89
C ALA A 9 3.57 -15.35 1.88
N PRO A 10 3.60 -14.64 3.02
CA PRO A 10 2.49 -14.60 3.96
C PRO A 10 1.19 -14.20 3.26
N ARG A 11 0.12 -14.96 3.51
CA ARG A 11 -1.22 -14.71 2.95
C ARG A 11 -2.16 -14.07 3.95
N THR A 12 -1.83 -14.21 5.25
CA THR A 12 -2.59 -13.64 6.37
C THR A 12 -1.68 -12.78 7.24
N PHE A 13 -2.29 -11.95 8.10
CA PHE A 13 -1.52 -11.17 9.07
C PHE A 13 -0.84 -12.07 10.12
N ASP A 14 -1.41 -13.23 10.42
CA ASP A 14 -0.83 -14.16 11.40
C ASP A 14 0.44 -14.85 10.90
N GLU A 15 0.57 -15.00 9.60
CA GLU A 15 1.78 -15.54 8.95
C GLU A 15 2.93 -14.52 8.85
N LEU A 16 2.67 -13.23 9.14
CA LEU A 16 3.74 -12.24 9.18
C LEU A 16 4.68 -12.50 10.36
N ALA A 17 5.96 -12.64 10.07
CA ALA A 17 7.02 -12.79 11.08
C ALA A 17 7.35 -11.45 11.76
N VAL A 18 6.34 -10.84 12.41
CA VAL A 18 6.45 -9.55 13.12
C VAL A 18 5.78 -9.68 14.48
N PRO A 19 6.09 -8.79 15.45
CA PRO A 19 5.43 -8.79 16.76
C PRO A 19 3.90 -8.72 16.64
N LYS A 20 3.20 -9.38 17.58
CA LYS A 20 1.73 -9.37 17.60
C LYS A 20 1.15 -7.94 17.59
N SER A 21 1.74 -7.02 18.34
CA SER A 21 1.32 -5.61 18.37
C SER A 21 1.35 -4.94 17.00
N VAL A 22 2.31 -5.30 16.16
CA VAL A 22 2.42 -4.79 14.77
C VAL A 22 1.32 -5.40 13.90
N ARG A 23 1.07 -6.70 14.02
CA ARG A 23 -0.02 -7.38 13.29
C ARG A 23 -1.37 -6.76 13.65
N ASP A 24 -1.63 -6.62 14.95
CA ASP A 24 -2.87 -6.03 15.46
C ASP A 24 -3.04 -4.56 14.97
N ALA A 25 -1.94 -3.80 14.92
CA ALA A 25 -1.97 -2.42 14.42
C ALA A 25 -2.28 -2.34 12.92
N LEU A 26 -1.69 -3.24 12.11
CA LEU A 26 -1.96 -3.33 10.67
C LEU A 26 -3.41 -3.74 10.40
N LEU A 27 -3.88 -4.78 11.09
CA LEU A 27 -5.24 -5.28 10.99
C LEU A 27 -6.26 -4.21 11.42
N SER A 28 -6.07 -3.61 12.60
CA SER A 28 -6.93 -2.54 13.10
C SER A 28 -7.01 -1.35 12.15
N ALA A 29 -5.88 -0.97 11.51
CA ALA A 29 -5.87 0.13 10.55
C ALA A 29 -6.65 -0.23 9.27
N SER A 30 -6.57 -1.48 8.82
CA SER A 30 -7.27 -1.93 7.61
C SER A 30 -8.77 -2.15 7.81
N LEU A 31 -9.19 -2.47 9.03
CA LEU A 31 -10.60 -2.69 9.38
C LEU A 31 -11.31 -1.45 9.92
N ALA A 32 -10.60 -0.35 10.12
CA ALA A 32 -11.19 0.88 10.64
C ALA A 32 -12.37 1.35 9.76
N PRO A 33 -13.45 1.90 10.35
CA PRO A 33 -14.56 2.48 9.60
C PRO A 33 -14.10 3.55 8.61
N GLU A 34 -13.13 4.36 9.04
CA GLU A 34 -12.40 5.29 8.21
C GLU A 34 -10.92 4.90 8.22
N PRO A 35 -10.44 4.09 7.24
CA PRO A 35 -9.06 3.67 7.20
C PRO A 35 -8.11 4.88 7.08
N PRO A 36 -7.09 4.99 7.94
CA PRO A 36 -6.15 6.10 7.89
C PRO A 36 -5.17 5.97 6.71
N HIS A 37 -4.54 7.06 6.34
CA HIS A 37 -3.28 6.97 5.58
C HIS A 37 -2.23 6.32 6.47
N LEU A 38 -1.37 5.47 5.88
CA LEU A 38 -0.37 4.71 6.63
C LEU A 38 1.06 5.13 6.30
N LEU A 39 1.92 5.08 7.30
CA LEU A 39 3.36 5.15 7.16
C LEU A 39 3.97 3.89 7.77
N ILE A 40 4.39 2.95 6.93
CA ILE A 40 5.03 1.70 7.36
C ILE A 40 6.54 1.89 7.34
N THR A 41 7.17 1.77 8.50
CA THR A 41 8.62 2.01 8.66
C THR A 41 9.35 0.78 9.19
N GLY A 42 10.64 0.71 8.93
CA GLY A 42 11.51 -0.36 9.44
C GLY A 42 12.72 -0.62 8.54
N PRO A 43 13.68 -1.41 9.00
CA PRO A 43 14.88 -1.78 8.23
C PRO A 43 14.55 -2.47 6.89
N ALA A 44 15.56 -2.68 6.07
CA ALA A 44 15.41 -3.48 4.86
C ALA A 44 15.09 -4.95 5.23
N GLY A 45 14.26 -5.62 4.43
CA GLY A 45 13.98 -7.06 4.58
C GLY A 45 12.97 -7.43 5.66
N VAL A 46 12.47 -6.51 6.48
CA VAL A 46 11.54 -6.83 7.59
C VAL A 46 10.09 -7.10 7.16
N GLY A 47 9.79 -7.17 5.88
CA GLY A 47 8.45 -7.51 5.39
C GLY A 47 7.51 -6.31 5.16
N LYS A 48 8.01 -5.06 5.05
CA LYS A 48 7.16 -3.88 4.79
C LYS A 48 6.29 -4.01 3.56
N THR A 49 6.86 -4.51 2.45
CA THR A 49 6.12 -4.74 1.19
C THR A 49 5.04 -5.80 1.37
N THR A 50 5.33 -6.88 2.10
CA THR A 50 4.32 -7.90 2.43
C THR A 50 3.21 -7.33 3.30
N ALA A 51 3.58 -6.53 4.31
CA ALA A 51 2.62 -5.92 5.22
C ALA A 51 1.62 -5.00 4.47
N TRP A 52 2.09 -4.09 3.60
CA TRP A 52 1.15 -3.23 2.88
C TRP A 52 0.29 -4.01 1.87
N ARG A 53 0.80 -5.10 1.29
CA ARG A 53 0.00 -5.94 0.39
C ARG A 53 -1.15 -6.61 1.12
N LEU A 54 -0.92 -7.11 2.34
CA LEU A 54 -1.98 -7.67 3.18
C LEU A 54 -3.01 -6.60 3.56
N VAL A 55 -2.56 -5.39 3.91
CA VAL A 55 -3.45 -4.25 4.17
C VAL A 55 -4.29 -3.92 2.93
N ALA A 56 -3.68 -3.87 1.74
CA ALA A 56 -4.37 -3.60 0.49
C ALA A 56 -5.47 -4.64 0.20
N ARG A 57 -5.15 -5.92 0.36
CA ARG A 57 -6.11 -7.03 0.20
C ARG A 57 -7.26 -6.93 1.20
N GLN A 58 -6.96 -6.59 2.46
CA GLN A 58 -7.97 -6.44 3.49
C GLN A 58 -8.87 -5.24 3.24
N MET A 59 -8.33 -4.13 2.74
CA MET A 59 -9.09 -2.90 2.49
C MET A 59 -9.93 -2.95 1.22
N LEU A 60 -9.40 -3.53 0.15
CA LEU A 60 -9.94 -3.47 -1.21
C LEU A 60 -10.58 -4.79 -1.66
N GLY A 61 -10.35 -5.88 -0.93
CA GLY A 61 -10.87 -7.20 -1.28
C GLY A 61 -10.17 -7.82 -2.49
N PRO A 62 -10.83 -8.78 -3.20
CA PRO A 62 -10.22 -9.55 -4.30
C PRO A 62 -9.68 -8.70 -5.45
N GLY A 63 -10.29 -7.56 -5.74
CA GLY A 63 -9.87 -6.62 -6.79
C GLY A 63 -8.72 -5.68 -6.43
N TRP A 64 -8.07 -5.85 -5.28
CA TRP A 64 -7.07 -4.92 -4.74
C TRP A 64 -5.94 -4.57 -5.73
N GLN A 65 -5.54 -5.50 -6.59
CA GLN A 65 -4.46 -5.28 -7.55
C GLN A 65 -4.84 -4.27 -8.64
N ALA A 66 -6.12 -4.27 -9.05
CA ALA A 66 -6.62 -3.34 -10.08
C ALA A 66 -6.68 -1.89 -9.58
N THR A 67 -6.85 -1.71 -8.28
CA THR A 67 -7.10 -0.41 -7.68
C THR A 67 -5.93 0.07 -6.80
N THR A 68 -4.81 -0.67 -6.80
CA THR A 68 -3.58 -0.30 -6.08
C THR A 68 -2.52 0.21 -7.05
N HIS A 69 -2.16 1.48 -6.92
CA HIS A 69 -1.11 2.14 -7.69
C HIS A 69 0.18 2.17 -6.88
N ILE A 70 1.29 1.73 -7.48
CA ILE A 70 2.57 1.62 -6.78
C ILE A 70 3.62 2.48 -7.47
N LEU A 71 4.30 3.31 -6.68
CA LEU A 71 5.42 4.11 -7.12
C LEU A 71 6.66 3.76 -6.30
N GLN A 72 7.78 3.53 -7.01
CA GLN A 72 9.10 3.40 -6.40
C GLN A 72 9.78 4.77 -6.39
N ALA A 73 9.78 5.44 -5.23
CA ALA A 73 10.33 6.80 -5.13
C ALA A 73 11.82 6.86 -5.47
N ARG A 74 12.59 5.83 -5.11
CA ARG A 74 14.02 5.74 -5.42
C ARG A 74 14.30 5.74 -6.92
N ASP A 75 13.48 5.04 -7.70
CA ASP A 75 13.64 4.94 -9.15
C ASP A 75 13.14 6.20 -9.84
N LEU A 76 12.04 6.76 -9.34
CA LEU A 76 11.49 8.01 -9.86
C LEU A 76 12.50 9.14 -9.83
N VAL A 77 13.20 9.36 -8.70
CA VAL A 77 14.09 10.52 -8.54
C VAL A 77 15.31 10.49 -9.45
N ARG A 78 15.60 9.34 -10.04
CA ARG A 78 16.70 9.15 -11.01
C ARG A 78 16.26 9.42 -12.46
N GLN A 79 14.96 9.62 -12.69
CA GLN A 79 14.42 9.79 -14.03
C GLN A 79 14.38 11.26 -14.44
N TYR A 80 14.59 11.54 -15.73
CA TYR A 80 14.30 12.84 -16.29
C TYR A 80 12.80 13.14 -16.20
N GLY A 81 12.44 14.38 -15.84
CA GLY A 81 11.04 14.78 -15.68
C GLY A 81 10.36 14.15 -14.45
N ALA A 82 11.13 13.77 -13.43
CA ALA A 82 10.64 13.10 -12.22
C ALA A 82 9.46 13.82 -11.54
N MET A 83 9.38 15.15 -11.61
CA MET A 83 8.25 15.87 -11.02
C MET A 83 6.97 15.68 -11.84
N SER A 84 7.03 15.84 -13.14
CA SER A 84 5.87 15.63 -14.03
C SER A 84 5.33 14.20 -13.94
N LYS A 85 6.22 13.20 -13.89
CA LYS A 85 5.84 11.79 -13.71
C LYS A 85 5.18 11.56 -12.36
N PHE A 86 5.66 12.22 -11.31
CA PHE A 86 5.07 12.13 -9.99
C PHE A 86 3.69 12.77 -9.93
N GLU A 87 3.51 13.93 -10.57
CA GLU A 87 2.21 14.59 -10.69
C GLU A 87 1.22 13.75 -11.49
N GLU A 88 1.67 13.16 -12.60
CA GLU A 88 0.85 12.27 -13.42
C GLU A 88 0.40 11.02 -12.64
N PHE A 89 1.33 10.39 -11.93
CA PHE A 89 1.03 9.23 -11.07
C PHE A 89 -0.04 9.54 -10.02
N LEU A 90 -0.01 10.73 -9.42
CA LEU A 90 -0.96 11.12 -8.38
C LEU A 90 -2.31 11.62 -8.90
N ARG A 91 -2.48 11.84 -10.22
CA ARG A 91 -3.74 12.31 -10.79
C ARG A 91 -4.85 11.27 -10.67
N PRO A 92 -6.09 11.69 -10.33
CA PRO A 92 -7.21 10.75 -10.09
C PRO A 92 -7.66 9.94 -11.30
N GLY A 93 -7.24 10.30 -12.52
CA GLY A 93 -7.72 9.69 -13.77
C GLY A 93 -7.02 8.40 -14.22
N GLY A 94 -6.06 7.93 -13.46
CA GLY A 94 -5.14 6.88 -13.91
C GLY A 94 -5.59 5.43 -13.73
N ALA A 95 -6.85 5.07 -14.01
CA ALA A 95 -7.30 3.67 -14.00
C ALA A 95 -6.60 2.77 -15.05
N GLY A 96 -5.85 3.36 -15.97
CA GLY A 96 -5.05 2.65 -16.98
C GLY A 96 -3.55 2.89 -16.88
N SER A 97 -3.05 3.38 -15.75
CA SER A 97 -1.63 3.66 -15.58
C SER A 97 -0.83 2.36 -15.51
N ALA A 98 0.31 2.33 -16.21
CA ALA A 98 1.26 1.21 -16.17
C ALA A 98 1.82 0.93 -14.76
N ASP A 99 1.59 1.82 -13.81
CA ASP A 99 2.01 1.73 -12.41
C ASP A 99 1.02 0.98 -11.53
N THR A 100 -0.18 0.65 -12.03
CA THR A 100 -1.10 -0.28 -11.37
C THR A 100 -0.58 -1.70 -11.46
N LEU A 101 -0.76 -2.51 -10.42
CA LEU A 101 -0.44 -3.94 -10.49
C LEU A 101 -1.20 -4.65 -11.62
N ALA A 102 -2.44 -4.20 -11.91
CA ALA A 102 -3.24 -4.69 -13.04
C ALA A 102 -2.63 -4.33 -14.40
N GLY A 103 -2.04 -3.14 -14.55
CA GLY A 103 -1.39 -2.70 -15.79
C GLY A 103 -0.14 -3.50 -16.16
N ARG A 104 0.39 -4.28 -15.22
CA ARG A 104 1.55 -5.18 -15.44
C ARG A 104 1.14 -6.59 -15.86
N LEU A 105 -0.15 -6.88 -15.92
CA LEU A 105 -0.71 -8.16 -16.28
C LEU A 105 -1.53 -7.99 -17.55
N SER A 106 -1.50 -8.98 -18.47
CA SER A 106 -2.49 -9.03 -19.54
C SER A 106 -3.90 -9.12 -18.93
N LEU A 107 -4.89 -8.53 -19.57
CA LEU A 107 -6.30 -8.58 -19.13
C LEU A 107 -6.76 -10.02 -18.86
N ASP A 108 -6.40 -10.96 -19.73
CA ASP A 108 -6.74 -12.38 -19.57
C ASP A 108 -6.05 -13.04 -18.36
N ALA A 109 -4.84 -12.60 -18.01
CA ALA A 109 -4.15 -13.10 -16.83
C ALA A 109 -4.70 -12.46 -15.55
N TYR A 110 -5.21 -11.23 -15.66
CA TYR A 110 -5.88 -10.52 -14.61
C TYR A 110 -7.22 -11.14 -14.26
N ASP A 111 -8.08 -11.37 -15.27
CA ASP A 111 -9.40 -11.98 -15.09
C ASP A 111 -9.29 -13.40 -14.51
N ARG A 112 -8.34 -14.20 -15.00
CA ARG A 112 -8.07 -15.53 -14.45
C ARG A 112 -7.58 -15.46 -12.99
N ARG A 113 -6.80 -14.43 -12.60
CA ARG A 113 -6.37 -14.25 -11.22
C ARG A 113 -7.47 -13.77 -10.30
N ILE A 114 -8.38 -12.92 -10.78
CA ILE A 114 -9.56 -12.51 -9.99
C ILE A 114 -10.42 -13.73 -9.70
N ILE A 115 -10.70 -14.57 -10.70
CA ILE A 115 -11.50 -15.80 -10.53
C ILE A 115 -10.80 -16.77 -9.56
N THR A 116 -9.50 -17.00 -9.74
CA THR A 116 -8.72 -17.89 -8.86
C THR A 116 -8.54 -17.27 -7.44
N ALA A 117 -8.43 -15.95 -7.33
CA ALA A 117 -8.37 -15.27 -6.06
C ALA A 117 -9.70 -15.29 -5.31
N ALA A 118 -10.83 -15.19 -6.03
CA ALA A 118 -12.17 -15.31 -5.44
C ALA A 118 -12.45 -16.73 -4.90
N GLU A 119 -11.84 -17.76 -5.49
CA GLU A 119 -11.99 -19.16 -5.04
C GLU A 119 -11.02 -19.57 -3.92
N GLY A 120 -9.88 -18.88 -3.76
CA GLY A 120 -8.82 -19.28 -2.84
C GLY A 120 -8.23 -18.21 -1.96
N ASP A 121 -8.56 -16.94 -2.19
CA ASP A 121 -8.02 -15.80 -1.46
C ASP A 121 -9.01 -15.36 -0.36
N ILE A 122 -9.08 -16.14 0.69
CA ILE A 122 -9.76 -15.73 1.94
C ILE A 122 -9.17 -14.37 2.35
N ALA A 123 -10.03 -13.42 2.68
CA ALA A 123 -9.59 -12.15 3.26
C ALA A 123 -8.55 -12.41 4.35
N PRO A 124 -7.43 -11.66 4.43
CA PRO A 124 -6.29 -11.98 5.31
C PRO A 124 -6.63 -12.20 6.78
N ALA A 125 -7.81 -11.80 7.22
CA ALA A 125 -8.30 -12.01 8.59
C ALA A 125 -9.37 -13.12 8.68
N GLY A 126 -9.71 -13.81 7.58
CA GLY A 126 -10.86 -14.73 7.56
C GLY A 126 -12.21 -14.04 7.81
N ILE A 127 -12.20 -12.72 7.86
CA ILE A 127 -13.38 -11.88 8.06
C ILE A 127 -13.91 -11.55 6.67
N GLU A 128 -15.08 -12.05 6.33
CA GLU A 128 -15.86 -11.47 5.25
C GLU A 128 -15.97 -9.98 5.55
N ILE A 129 -15.64 -9.15 4.56
CA ILE A 129 -15.82 -7.70 4.71
C ILE A 129 -17.33 -7.49 4.69
N GLU A 130 -18.00 -7.74 5.81
CA GLU A 130 -19.32 -7.22 6.03
C GLU A 130 -19.24 -5.72 5.81
N ILE A 131 -20.08 -5.22 4.91
CA ILE A 131 -20.24 -3.78 4.70
C ILE A 131 -20.77 -3.23 6.01
N THR A 132 -19.88 -2.86 6.90
CA THR A 132 -20.25 -2.26 8.18
C THR A 132 -20.96 -0.94 7.87
N PRO A 133 -22.20 -0.75 8.29
CA PRO A 133 -22.91 0.51 8.08
C PRO A 133 -22.06 1.68 8.58
N GLY A 134 -21.85 2.69 7.72
CA GLY A 134 -21.02 3.85 8.04
C GLY A 134 -19.53 3.72 7.68
N ARG A 135 -19.09 2.58 7.13
CA ARG A 135 -17.72 2.46 6.61
C ARG A 135 -17.58 3.28 5.33
N ILE A 136 -16.55 4.13 5.29
CA ILE A 136 -16.17 4.84 4.08
C ILE A 136 -15.48 3.83 3.13
N PRO A 137 -16.03 3.55 1.95
CA PRO A 137 -15.43 2.61 1.03
C PRO A 137 -14.11 3.17 0.48
N VAL A 138 -13.02 2.42 0.66
CA VAL A 138 -11.76 2.70 -0.02
C VAL A 138 -11.83 2.04 -1.39
N SER A 139 -11.81 2.85 -2.44
CA SER A 139 -11.85 2.36 -3.82
C SER A 139 -10.48 2.38 -4.50
N ARG A 140 -9.51 3.09 -3.92
CA ARG A 140 -8.18 3.26 -4.50
C ARG A 140 -7.12 3.36 -3.41
N LEU A 141 -6.00 2.67 -3.64
CA LEU A 141 -4.83 2.73 -2.78
C LEU A 141 -3.62 3.23 -3.57
N ILE A 142 -2.91 4.19 -3.01
CA ILE A 142 -1.70 4.76 -3.59
C ILE A 142 -0.54 4.41 -2.66
N VAL A 143 0.37 3.57 -3.15
CA VAL A 143 1.53 3.10 -2.39
C VAL A 143 2.79 3.76 -2.91
N ILE A 144 3.54 4.39 -2.04
CA ILE A 144 4.84 4.99 -2.37
C ILE A 144 5.91 4.24 -1.57
N GLU A 145 6.62 3.36 -2.24
CA GLU A 145 7.76 2.65 -1.65
C GLU A 145 9.02 3.52 -1.67
N ASP A 146 9.89 3.33 -0.69
CA ASP A 146 11.09 4.14 -0.44
C ASP A 146 10.77 5.66 -0.37
N ALA A 147 9.66 6.04 0.28
CA ALA A 147 9.15 7.41 0.35
C ALA A 147 10.17 8.41 0.96
N ASP A 148 11.10 7.95 1.76
CA ASP A 148 12.21 8.72 2.32
C ASP A 148 13.25 9.16 1.26
N HIS A 149 13.11 8.72 0.00
CA HIS A 149 13.87 9.22 -1.14
C HIS A 149 13.16 10.38 -1.89
N LEU A 150 11.91 10.70 -1.55
CA LEU A 150 11.24 11.87 -2.11
C LEU A 150 11.92 13.15 -1.59
N GLY A 151 12.32 14.04 -2.50
CA GLY A 151 12.80 15.36 -2.13
C GLY A 151 11.67 16.25 -1.58
N GLY A 152 12.04 17.33 -0.85
CA GLY A 152 11.08 18.19 -0.14
C GLY A 152 9.94 18.73 -1.01
N ILE A 153 10.21 19.10 -2.26
CA ILE A 153 9.19 19.61 -3.20
C ILE A 153 8.12 18.53 -3.46
N ARG A 154 8.51 17.28 -3.71
CA ARG A 154 7.57 16.18 -3.97
C ARG A 154 6.81 15.78 -2.70
N GLN A 155 7.46 15.86 -1.55
CA GLN A 155 6.79 15.63 -0.26
C GLN A 155 5.74 16.70 0.03
N ALA A 156 6.02 17.96 -0.26
CA ALA A 156 5.05 19.05 -0.12
C ALA A 156 3.87 18.88 -1.08
N TYR A 157 4.13 18.46 -2.32
CA TYR A 157 3.09 18.15 -3.29
C TYR A 157 2.23 16.95 -2.84
N LEU A 158 2.86 15.87 -2.35
CA LEU A 158 2.16 14.71 -1.83
C LEU A 158 1.25 15.07 -0.66
N ARG A 159 1.73 15.88 0.27
CA ARG A 159 0.93 16.39 1.38
C ARG A 159 -0.35 17.06 0.85
N ARG A 160 -0.20 17.98 -0.12
CA ARG A 160 -1.34 18.67 -0.73
C ARG A 160 -2.32 17.68 -1.37
N MET A 161 -1.81 16.67 -2.06
CA MET A 161 -2.65 15.63 -2.66
C MET A 161 -3.41 14.82 -1.61
N MET A 162 -2.78 14.47 -0.48
CA MET A 162 -3.45 13.77 0.62
C MET A 162 -4.59 14.59 1.25
N GLU A 163 -4.53 15.91 1.17
CA GLU A 163 -5.59 16.81 1.66
C GLU A 163 -6.73 16.99 0.64
N THR A 164 -6.44 16.90 -0.65
CA THR A 164 -7.41 17.18 -1.72
C THR A 164 -8.07 15.95 -2.33
N VAL A 165 -7.40 14.80 -2.25
CA VAL A 165 -7.95 13.53 -2.76
C VAL A 165 -9.07 13.07 -1.81
N GLY A 166 -10.24 12.79 -2.41
CA GLY A 166 -11.45 12.45 -1.65
C GLY A 166 -11.31 11.23 -0.74
N SER A 167 -12.31 11.04 0.12
CA SER A 167 -12.34 10.01 1.16
C SER A 167 -12.18 8.57 0.65
N ALA A 168 -12.42 8.33 -0.63
CA ALA A 168 -12.30 7.00 -1.25
C ALA A 168 -10.85 6.57 -1.55
N SER A 169 -9.86 7.48 -1.49
CA SER A 169 -8.45 7.15 -1.75
C SER A 169 -7.63 7.17 -0.47
N ARG A 170 -6.73 6.20 -0.32
CA ARG A 170 -5.79 6.13 0.81
C ARG A 170 -4.35 6.02 0.33
N PHE A 171 -3.45 6.54 1.12
CA PHE A 171 -2.01 6.50 0.86
C PHE A 171 -1.33 5.55 1.84
N ILE A 172 -0.40 4.76 1.33
CA ILE A 172 0.55 4.00 2.14
C ILE A 172 1.96 4.44 1.74
N LEU A 173 2.64 5.05 2.69
CA LEU A 173 4.05 5.43 2.54
C LEU A 173 4.90 4.34 3.20
N VAL A 174 5.91 3.88 2.50
CA VAL A 174 6.87 2.90 3.01
C VAL A 174 8.24 3.56 3.07
N ALA A 175 8.87 3.58 4.23
CA ALA A 175 10.14 4.26 4.44
C ALA A 175 11.06 3.45 5.36
N ARG A 176 12.38 3.65 5.21
CA ARG A 176 13.40 3.14 6.15
C ARG A 176 13.71 4.18 7.21
N ALA A 177 13.81 5.42 6.80
CA ALA A 177 14.18 6.55 7.64
C ALA A 177 13.03 7.59 7.70
N PRO A 178 12.07 7.42 8.62
CA PRO A 178 10.94 8.34 8.73
C PRO A 178 11.36 9.79 9.03
N SER A 179 12.55 9.99 9.60
CA SER A 179 13.11 11.33 9.84
C SER A 179 13.41 12.13 8.56
N ARG A 180 13.48 11.47 7.40
CA ARG A 180 13.62 12.14 6.10
C ARG A 180 12.28 12.62 5.52
N LEU A 181 11.18 12.22 6.12
CA LEU A 181 9.85 12.71 5.75
C LEU A 181 9.53 13.98 6.55
N ILE A 182 8.94 14.97 5.87
CA ILE A 182 8.49 16.20 6.53
C ILE A 182 7.42 15.89 7.58
N ASP A 183 7.40 16.67 8.65
CA ASP A 183 6.45 16.50 9.75
C ASP A 183 5.00 16.51 9.27
N ALA A 184 4.73 17.34 8.29
CA ALA A 184 3.39 17.45 7.69
C ALA A 184 2.88 16.16 7.03
N LEU A 185 3.74 15.29 6.52
CA LEU A 185 3.35 13.95 6.05
C LEU A 185 3.20 12.98 7.21
N ARG A 186 4.14 13.03 8.17
CA ARG A 186 4.10 12.14 9.34
C ARG A 186 2.86 12.34 10.19
N SER A 187 2.44 13.59 10.38
CA SER A 187 1.24 13.93 11.15
C SER A 187 -0.09 13.51 10.50
N ARG A 188 -0.09 13.30 9.17
CA ARG A 188 -1.28 12.87 8.40
C ARG A 188 -1.35 11.36 8.19
N THR A 189 -0.37 10.64 8.71
CA THR A 189 -0.29 9.18 8.56
C THR A 189 -0.25 8.50 9.93
N ARG A 190 -0.93 7.36 10.05
CA ARG A 190 -0.71 6.46 11.17
C ARG A 190 0.57 5.69 10.95
N MET A 191 1.57 5.95 11.77
CA MET A 191 2.86 5.28 11.65
C MET A 191 2.81 3.91 12.32
N ILE A 192 3.24 2.89 11.58
CA ILE A 192 3.42 1.52 12.05
C ILE A 192 4.88 1.15 11.81
N ARG A 193 5.62 0.92 12.91
CA ARG A 193 7.02 0.53 12.84
C ARG A 193 7.14 -0.99 12.93
N ILE A 194 7.76 -1.58 11.91
CA ILE A 194 8.17 -2.98 11.93
C ILE A 194 9.62 -3.03 12.44
N PRO A 195 9.87 -3.61 13.62
CA PRO A 195 11.24 -3.70 14.15
C PRO A 195 12.09 -4.63 13.28
N GLY A 196 13.41 -4.43 13.34
CA GLY A 196 14.35 -5.44 12.85
C GLY A 196 14.27 -6.68 13.74
N THR A 197 14.46 -7.85 13.15
CA THR A 197 14.76 -9.06 13.95
C THR A 197 16.11 -8.82 14.61
N GLU A 198 16.13 -8.77 15.93
CA GLU A 198 17.38 -8.89 16.67
C GLU A 198 17.98 -10.26 16.34
N ARG A 199 19.21 -10.25 15.84
CA ARG A 199 20.02 -11.46 15.67
C ARG A 199 20.72 -11.79 16.96
#